data_b105508c47866aadbcd1401fb8594a81
#
_entry.id   b105508c47866aadbcd1401fb8594a81
#
_cell.length_a   1.000
_cell.length_b   1.000
_cell.length_c   1.000
_cell.angle_alpha   90.00
_cell.angle_beta   90.00
_cell.angle_gamma   90.00
#
_symmetry.space_group_name_H-M   'P 1'
#
loop_
_entity.id
_entity.type
_entity.pdbx_description
1 polymer ?
#
loop_
_entity_poly.entity_id
_entity_poly.type
_entity_poly.pdbx_seq_one_letter_code
_entity_poly.pdbx_strand_id
1 'polypeptide(L)'
;MNKKTDITLVGFAVNPEAAGKDNKYYNFLDSIGAKFLYNKFFDTYTTEPMALLHIAAQLKNANFNVEVIDGIIESLSKEKLIERLLQSSSDVYAFTLYDTSEEDIIDIMKEVKKHKPNAVIMTGGPYPTMEYEKILKKYDVIDYITIGDGDKVYINYLNAINNNESLSSVKNLAYRDELGNIQITEREVVDLDEQVPTDRMFAQQVIDKGFSLGVNTSRGCAHASCSFCYLKDYQTVSCQPRIRYRSPENVVNEVKDLIDRFHIDKITFCDDDFFGTNIEGLKRACDIFELLIKNNIKMDIYVIGRVKTMQYMIEHDMLPLMKQAGVSCVYLGFDSYNDDILKRYQKGCTVSDINTVVNALHENGIRINPGLITFEPVLNIDHVKNNIELFKILGYYDAYMFTRVLVILPQMRKKYFNDEELDIYDDEYFKDSQTKRLFEELSKYRDMVLPLYRLIVRNEITEDVRQYLYAEHYNFFDYVYNNLKQNKEFDTEQYILECKSRILEQIKPICESEYCDDRKKGYTLQRKIKN
;
A
#
# COMPACT_ATOMS: atom_id res chain seq x y z
N MET A 1 34.96 -16.27 10.65
CA MET A 1 34.74 -14.85 10.99
C MET A 1 33.57 -14.37 10.15
N ASN A 2 32.47 -13.94 10.77
CA ASN A 2 31.40 -13.31 10.00
C ASN A 2 31.95 -12.04 9.38
N LYS A 3 31.75 -11.86 8.07
CA LYS A 3 32.13 -10.60 7.41
C LYS A 3 31.32 -9.46 8.02
N LYS A 4 31.95 -8.30 8.22
CA LYS A 4 31.27 -7.08 8.65
C LYS A 4 30.16 -6.74 7.66
N THR A 5 29.00 -6.34 8.15
CA THR A 5 27.90 -5.81 7.33
C THR A 5 28.26 -4.38 6.88
N ASP A 6 28.21 -4.12 5.59
CA ASP A 6 28.54 -2.79 5.05
C ASP A 6 27.37 -1.82 5.24
N ILE A 7 26.13 -2.30 5.09
CA ILE A 7 24.91 -1.51 5.26
C ILE A 7 23.75 -2.37 5.78
N THR A 8 22.96 -1.83 6.69
CA THR A 8 21.70 -2.41 7.14
C THR A 8 20.53 -1.61 6.56
N LEU A 9 19.69 -2.27 5.75
CA LEU A 9 18.46 -1.71 5.20
C LEU A 9 17.30 -2.02 6.15
N VAL A 10 16.56 -0.99 6.55
CA VAL A 10 15.50 -1.11 7.56
C VAL A 10 14.17 -0.80 6.94
N GLY A 11 13.30 -1.80 6.89
CA GLY A 11 11.93 -1.71 6.42
C GLY A 11 10.98 -1.11 7.43
N PHE A 12 9.71 -1.18 7.12
CA PHE A 12 8.64 -0.65 7.96
C PHE A 12 8.78 -1.19 9.38
N ALA A 13 8.96 -0.30 10.33
CA ALA A 13 9.71 -0.63 11.51
C ALA A 13 8.87 -1.05 12.71
N VAL A 14 7.54 -0.92 12.67
CA VAL A 14 6.80 -1.08 13.93
C VAL A 14 5.58 -1.96 13.73
N ASN A 15 5.57 -3.10 14.46
CA ASN A 15 4.33 -3.81 14.68
C ASN A 15 3.35 -2.87 15.41
N PRO A 16 2.16 -2.62 14.86
CA PRO A 16 1.18 -1.70 15.45
C PRO A 16 0.74 -2.03 16.86
N GLU A 17 0.75 -3.32 17.22
CA GLU A 17 0.49 -3.73 18.61
C GLU A 17 1.60 -3.25 19.56
N ALA A 18 2.75 -2.86 19.01
CA ALA A 18 3.91 -2.37 19.73
C ALA A 18 4.15 -0.86 19.57
N ALA A 19 3.52 -0.20 18.60
CA ALA A 19 3.50 1.26 18.53
C ALA A 19 2.67 1.77 19.70
N GLY A 20 3.32 2.38 20.66
CA GLY A 20 2.71 2.86 21.89
C GLY A 20 1.53 3.80 21.64
N LYS A 21 0.71 4.01 22.67
CA LYS A 21 -0.48 4.89 22.68
C LYS A 21 -0.18 6.35 22.32
N ASP A 22 1.07 6.73 22.05
CA ASP A 22 1.51 8.10 21.78
C ASP A 22 1.70 8.41 20.28
N ASN A 23 1.41 7.45 19.38
CA ASN A 23 1.45 7.71 17.94
C ASN A 23 0.21 8.51 17.53
N LYS A 24 0.41 9.72 16.96
CA LYS A 24 -0.70 10.60 16.54
C LYS A 24 -1.66 9.92 15.58
N TYR A 25 -1.14 9.13 14.63
CA TYR A 25 -1.96 8.36 13.68
C TYR A 25 -2.79 7.30 14.39
N TYR A 26 -2.20 6.56 15.33
CA TYR A 26 -2.90 5.60 16.16
C TYR A 26 -3.98 6.26 17.00
N ASN A 27 -3.66 7.38 17.67
CA ASN A 27 -4.60 8.12 18.50
C ASN A 27 -5.74 8.73 17.67
N PHE A 28 -5.45 9.24 16.47
CA PHE A 28 -6.48 9.69 15.54
C PHE A 28 -7.40 8.53 15.12
N LEU A 29 -6.83 7.41 14.66
CA LEU A 29 -7.61 6.23 14.29
C LEU A 29 -8.40 5.66 15.47
N ASP A 30 -7.88 5.77 16.71
CA ASP A 30 -8.60 5.40 17.93
C ASP A 30 -9.73 6.38 18.23
N SER A 31 -9.49 7.69 18.10
CA SER A 31 -10.51 8.75 18.34
C SER A 31 -11.71 8.66 17.39
N ILE A 32 -11.47 8.20 16.16
CA ILE A 32 -12.51 8.01 15.14
C ILE A 32 -13.00 6.55 15.03
N GLY A 33 -12.68 5.69 16.02
CA GLY A 33 -13.05 4.27 16.00
C GLY A 33 -12.36 3.44 14.95
N ALA A 34 -11.32 3.97 14.31
CA ALA A 34 -10.61 3.36 13.19
C ALA A 34 -9.25 2.74 13.59
N LYS A 35 -8.97 2.61 14.90
CA LYS A 35 -7.74 2.03 15.48
C LYS A 35 -7.31 0.71 14.81
N PHE A 36 -8.27 -0.08 14.40
CA PHE A 36 -8.00 -1.33 13.71
C PHE A 36 -7.46 -1.15 12.28
N LEU A 37 -7.64 0.00 11.64
CA LEU A 37 -6.99 0.31 10.37
C LEU A 37 -5.48 0.23 10.51
N TYR A 38 -4.97 0.70 11.64
CA TYR A 38 -3.57 0.59 11.99
C TYR A 38 -3.14 -0.87 12.11
N ASN A 39 -3.86 -1.67 12.90
CA ASN A 39 -3.55 -3.09 13.09
C ASN A 39 -3.77 -3.92 11.81
N LYS A 40 -4.82 -3.65 11.04
CA LYS A 40 -5.13 -4.39 9.82
C LYS A 40 -4.17 -4.07 8.67
N PHE A 41 -3.75 -2.84 8.52
CA PHE A 41 -2.74 -2.45 7.55
C PHE A 41 -1.50 -3.34 7.68
N PHE A 42 -1.12 -3.66 8.91
CA PHE A 42 0.03 -4.48 9.21
C PHE A 42 -0.26 -6.00 9.21
N ASP A 43 -1.46 -6.44 9.60
CA ASP A 43 -1.85 -7.85 9.56
C ASP A 43 -2.09 -8.39 8.14
N THR A 44 -2.49 -7.51 7.20
CA THR A 44 -2.76 -7.87 5.80
C THR A 44 -1.61 -7.55 4.86
N TYR A 45 -0.64 -6.75 5.28
CA TYR A 45 0.50 -6.37 4.46
C TYR A 45 1.58 -7.44 4.55
N THR A 46 1.34 -8.54 3.86
CA THR A 46 2.29 -9.65 3.74
C THR A 46 2.86 -9.73 2.32
N THR A 47 3.17 -8.57 1.73
CA THR A 47 4.01 -8.51 0.54
C THR A 47 5.45 -8.33 0.97
N GLU A 48 6.37 -8.77 0.11
CA GLU A 48 7.78 -8.48 0.31
C GLU A 48 8.02 -6.96 0.34
N PRO A 49 8.99 -6.45 1.15
CA PRO A 49 9.39 -5.05 1.11
C PRO A 49 10.20 -4.77 -0.17
N MET A 50 9.51 -4.76 -1.32
CA MET A 50 10.11 -4.80 -2.66
C MET A 50 11.21 -3.75 -2.87
N ALA A 51 11.00 -2.50 -2.39
CA ALA A 51 11.99 -1.44 -2.55
C ALA A 51 13.31 -1.77 -1.85
N LEU A 52 13.27 -2.26 -0.61
CA LEU A 52 14.47 -2.64 0.13
C LEU A 52 15.15 -3.87 -0.47
N LEU A 53 14.36 -4.86 -0.86
CA LEU A 53 14.88 -6.09 -1.46
C LEU A 53 15.50 -5.83 -2.84
N HIS A 54 14.95 -4.88 -3.58
CA HIS A 54 15.54 -4.45 -4.84
C HIS A 54 16.89 -3.75 -4.61
N ILE A 55 16.96 -2.81 -3.66
CA ILE A 55 18.21 -2.15 -3.26
C ILE A 55 19.22 -3.19 -2.74
N ALA A 56 18.78 -4.15 -1.92
CA ALA A 56 19.64 -5.21 -1.40
C ALA A 56 20.24 -6.06 -2.54
N ALA A 57 19.46 -6.39 -3.57
CA ALA A 57 19.93 -7.12 -4.73
C ALA A 57 21.05 -6.35 -5.48
N GLN A 58 20.85 -5.05 -5.71
CA GLN A 58 21.85 -4.20 -6.38
C GLN A 58 23.14 -4.13 -5.57
N LEU A 59 23.06 -3.93 -4.26
CA LEU A 59 24.21 -3.88 -3.36
C LEU A 59 24.96 -5.22 -3.31
N LYS A 60 24.25 -6.33 -3.18
CA LYS A 60 24.85 -7.69 -3.22
C LYS A 60 25.55 -7.96 -4.55
N ASN A 61 24.95 -7.55 -5.67
CA ASN A 61 25.57 -7.65 -7.00
C ASN A 61 26.85 -6.80 -7.12
N ALA A 62 26.91 -5.68 -6.40
CA ALA A 62 28.12 -4.85 -6.27
C ALA A 62 29.11 -5.36 -5.21
N ASN A 63 28.93 -6.58 -4.69
CA ASN A 63 29.76 -7.25 -3.68
C ASN A 63 29.77 -6.62 -2.28
N PHE A 64 28.74 -5.87 -1.89
CA PHE A 64 28.57 -5.40 -0.54
C PHE A 64 27.84 -6.45 0.33
N ASN A 65 28.19 -6.49 1.63
CA ASN A 65 27.49 -7.31 2.61
C ASN A 65 26.30 -6.53 3.16
N VAL A 66 25.09 -6.98 2.84
CA VAL A 66 23.84 -6.29 3.17
C VAL A 66 23.03 -7.10 4.15
N GLU A 67 22.57 -6.45 5.20
CA GLU A 67 21.52 -6.97 6.09
C GLU A 67 20.21 -6.24 5.79
N VAL A 68 19.09 -6.97 5.69
CA VAL A 68 17.74 -6.39 5.55
C VAL A 68 16.95 -6.79 6.78
N ILE A 69 16.37 -5.81 7.46
CA ILE A 69 15.50 -6.01 8.61
C ILE A 69 14.16 -5.37 8.30
N ASP A 70 13.09 -6.15 8.30
CA ASP A 70 11.72 -5.65 8.11
C ASP A 70 10.85 -5.99 9.32
N GLY A 71 10.46 -4.98 10.07
CA GLY A 71 9.72 -5.14 11.31
C GLY A 71 8.36 -5.80 11.15
N ILE A 72 7.75 -5.70 9.95
CA ILE A 72 6.44 -6.30 9.68
C ILE A 72 6.59 -7.80 9.39
N ILE A 73 7.40 -8.14 8.40
CA ILE A 73 7.58 -9.55 8.01
C ILE A 73 8.14 -10.36 9.18
N GLU A 74 9.10 -9.80 9.91
CA GLU A 74 9.73 -10.43 11.06
C GLU A 74 8.89 -10.30 12.35
N SER A 75 7.76 -9.58 12.30
CA SER A 75 6.86 -9.34 13.46
C SER A 75 7.59 -8.79 14.69
N LEU A 76 8.46 -7.79 14.47
CA LEU A 76 9.26 -7.18 15.53
C LEU A 76 8.50 -6.08 16.26
N SER A 77 8.61 -6.03 17.59
CA SER A 77 8.26 -4.83 18.35
C SER A 77 9.35 -3.75 18.19
N LYS A 78 9.05 -2.51 18.58
CA LYS A 78 10.00 -1.39 18.55
C LYS A 78 11.29 -1.74 19.29
N GLU A 79 11.15 -2.32 20.48
CA GLU A 79 12.28 -2.72 21.33
C GLU A 79 13.13 -3.83 20.67
N LYS A 80 12.47 -4.86 20.13
CA LYS A 80 13.15 -5.95 19.41
C LYS A 80 13.83 -5.46 18.15
N LEU A 81 13.23 -4.52 17.44
CA LEU A 81 13.86 -3.91 16.27
C LEU A 81 15.11 -3.14 16.68
N ILE A 82 15.06 -2.33 17.74
CA ILE A 82 16.23 -1.62 18.28
C ILE A 82 17.32 -2.62 18.68
N GLU A 83 16.99 -3.66 19.44
CA GLU A 83 17.95 -4.73 19.82
C GLU A 83 18.61 -5.35 18.58
N ARG A 84 17.83 -5.64 17.55
CA ARG A 84 18.30 -6.23 16.30
C ARG A 84 19.24 -5.30 15.53
N LEU A 85 18.92 -4.00 15.48
CA LEU A 85 19.78 -2.97 14.88
C LEU A 85 21.09 -2.78 15.64
N LEU A 86 21.06 -2.84 16.97
CA LEU A 86 22.27 -2.72 17.79
C LEU A 86 23.19 -3.93 17.67
N GLN A 87 22.65 -5.11 17.37
CA GLN A 87 23.43 -6.35 17.10
C GLN A 87 24.07 -6.35 15.72
N SER A 88 23.58 -5.56 14.76
CA SER A 88 24.19 -5.45 13.44
C SER A 88 25.62 -4.94 13.54
N SER A 89 26.52 -5.51 12.73
CA SER A 89 27.91 -5.02 12.63
C SER A 89 28.09 -3.82 11.70
N SER A 90 27.00 -3.31 11.13
CA SER A 90 27.02 -2.15 10.22
C SER A 90 27.25 -0.85 10.95
N ASP A 91 27.91 0.08 10.25
CA ASP A 91 28.00 1.48 10.63
C ASP A 91 27.03 2.37 9.80
N VAL A 92 26.38 1.82 8.77
CA VAL A 92 25.44 2.54 7.89
C VAL A 92 24.06 1.90 7.98
N TYR A 93 23.07 2.70 8.32
CA TYR A 93 21.67 2.28 8.46
C TYR A 93 20.80 3.10 7.52
N ALA A 94 20.08 2.44 6.61
CA ALA A 94 19.17 3.08 5.66
C ALA A 94 17.72 2.71 5.97
N PHE A 95 16.94 3.69 6.39
CA PHE A 95 15.56 3.51 6.82
C PHE A 95 14.57 3.93 5.73
N THR A 96 13.52 3.15 5.54
CA THR A 96 12.33 3.63 4.84
C THR A 96 11.55 4.54 5.79
N LEU A 97 11.22 5.76 5.36
CA LEU A 97 10.49 6.72 6.18
C LEU A 97 9.17 7.09 5.50
N TYR A 98 8.08 7.02 6.26
CA TYR A 98 6.76 7.50 5.88
C TYR A 98 6.29 8.56 6.87
N ASP A 99 5.47 9.51 6.44
CA ASP A 99 4.86 10.53 7.30
C ASP A 99 4.07 9.92 8.46
N THR A 100 3.36 8.82 8.18
CA THR A 100 2.54 8.08 9.18
C THR A 100 3.35 7.36 10.25
N SER A 101 4.64 7.14 10.04
CA SER A 101 5.54 6.46 10.99
C SER A 101 6.74 7.32 11.39
N GLU A 102 6.71 8.62 11.06
CA GLU A 102 7.84 9.53 11.23
C GLU A 102 8.38 9.50 12.67
N GLU A 103 7.51 9.73 13.66
CA GLU A 103 7.93 9.83 15.07
C GLU A 103 8.58 8.53 15.58
N ASP A 104 7.96 7.39 15.30
CA ASP A 104 8.48 6.08 15.75
C ASP A 104 9.83 5.76 15.11
N ILE A 105 9.98 6.02 13.81
CA ILE A 105 11.24 5.75 13.10
C ILE A 105 12.33 6.70 13.56
N ILE A 106 12.03 7.97 13.77
CA ILE A 106 12.99 8.95 14.32
C ILE A 106 13.46 8.54 15.71
N ASP A 107 12.58 8.04 16.58
CA ASP A 107 12.98 7.56 17.90
C ASP A 107 13.90 6.34 17.82
N ILE A 108 13.63 5.41 16.90
CA ILE A 108 14.52 4.27 16.65
C ILE A 108 15.90 4.76 16.16
N MET A 109 15.94 5.71 15.22
CA MET A 109 17.19 6.30 14.74
C MET A 109 18.00 6.96 15.87
N LYS A 110 17.32 7.70 16.78
CA LYS A 110 17.95 8.30 17.97
C LYS A 110 18.54 7.25 18.90
N GLU A 111 17.83 6.15 19.16
CA GLU A 111 18.37 5.06 19.99
C GLU A 111 19.57 4.38 19.32
N VAL A 112 19.57 4.21 17.99
CA VAL A 112 20.75 3.71 17.26
C VAL A 112 21.93 4.68 17.42
N LYS A 113 21.76 5.98 17.18
CA LYS A 113 22.82 6.98 17.36
C LYS A 113 23.35 7.07 18.80
N LYS A 114 22.50 6.96 19.80
CA LYS A 114 22.86 6.98 21.21
C LYS A 114 23.83 5.84 21.57
N HIS A 115 23.64 4.64 21.03
CA HIS A 115 24.49 3.47 21.30
C HIS A 115 25.64 3.33 20.30
N LYS A 116 25.48 3.88 19.10
CA LYS A 116 26.47 3.90 18.01
C LYS A 116 26.64 5.34 17.49
N PRO A 117 27.34 6.22 18.21
CA PRO A 117 27.41 7.65 17.89
C PRO A 117 27.95 7.95 16.48
N ASN A 118 28.82 7.09 15.97
CA ASN A 118 29.42 7.22 14.64
C ASN A 118 28.60 6.56 13.52
N ALA A 119 27.45 5.94 13.84
CA ALA A 119 26.61 5.34 12.83
C ALA A 119 26.06 6.41 11.86
N VAL A 120 26.09 6.12 10.59
CA VAL A 120 25.47 6.96 9.57
C VAL A 120 24.02 6.52 9.40
N ILE A 121 23.12 7.48 9.52
CA ILE A 121 21.68 7.29 9.34
C ILE A 121 21.25 7.91 8.02
N MET A 122 20.77 7.06 7.14
CA MET A 122 20.19 7.47 5.85
C MET A 122 18.70 7.18 5.84
N THR A 123 17.93 7.95 5.07
CA THR A 123 16.52 7.65 4.83
C THR A 123 16.15 7.84 3.38
N GLY A 124 15.09 7.17 2.94
CA GLY A 124 14.60 7.23 1.57
C GLY A 124 13.11 6.88 1.47
N GLY A 125 12.59 7.01 0.27
CA GLY A 125 11.20 6.78 -0.06
C GLY A 125 10.50 8.06 -0.54
N PRO A 126 9.21 7.99 -0.90
CA PRO A 126 8.47 9.13 -1.43
C PRO A 126 8.41 10.33 -0.48
N TYR A 127 8.07 10.10 0.79
CA TYR A 127 7.94 11.16 1.77
C TYR A 127 9.24 11.94 1.99
N PRO A 128 10.39 11.30 2.34
CA PRO A 128 11.64 12.04 2.47
C PRO A 128 12.13 12.67 1.15
N THR A 129 11.83 12.07 0.00
CA THR A 129 12.15 12.69 -1.30
C THR A 129 11.46 14.04 -1.46
N MET A 130 10.19 14.14 -1.09
CA MET A 130 9.40 15.37 -1.27
C MET A 130 9.63 16.40 -0.18
N GLU A 131 9.92 15.97 1.04
CA GLU A 131 10.06 16.83 2.23
C GLU A 131 11.52 16.91 2.74
N TYR A 132 12.53 16.63 1.89
CA TYR A 132 13.93 16.51 2.30
C TYR A 132 14.46 17.72 3.07
N GLU A 133 14.11 18.94 2.64
CA GLU A 133 14.54 20.16 3.32
C GLU A 133 13.94 20.27 4.72
N LYS A 134 12.65 20.01 4.86
CA LYS A 134 11.94 20.06 6.13
C LYS A 134 12.47 19.02 7.10
N ILE A 135 12.65 17.79 6.62
CA ILE A 135 13.13 16.66 7.42
C ILE A 135 14.56 16.92 7.90
N LEU A 136 15.48 17.36 7.01
CA LEU A 136 16.85 17.68 7.39
C LEU A 136 16.93 18.89 8.35
N LYS A 137 16.05 19.88 8.24
CA LYS A 137 15.97 21.01 9.20
C LYS A 137 15.44 20.57 10.56
N LYS A 138 14.56 19.59 10.60
CA LYS A 138 13.86 19.16 11.83
C LYS A 138 14.65 18.11 12.63
N TYR A 139 15.42 17.24 11.96
CA TYR A 139 16.02 16.07 12.57
C TYR A 139 17.51 15.94 12.31
N ASP A 140 18.32 16.29 13.31
CA ASP A 140 19.78 16.18 13.25
C ASP A 140 20.28 14.74 13.23
N VAL A 141 19.44 13.77 13.64
CA VAL A 141 19.76 12.34 13.66
C VAL A 141 19.93 11.76 12.25
N ILE A 142 19.34 12.39 11.22
CA ILE A 142 19.44 11.96 9.82
C ILE A 142 20.63 12.65 9.18
N ASP A 143 21.57 11.87 8.68
CA ASP A 143 22.77 12.38 7.99
C ASP A 143 22.49 12.65 6.51
N TYR A 144 21.77 11.73 5.84
CA TYR A 144 21.53 11.78 4.40
C TYR A 144 20.10 11.34 4.04
N ILE A 145 19.57 11.94 2.97
CA ILE A 145 18.30 11.54 2.36
C ILE A 145 18.53 11.12 0.90
N THR A 146 18.07 9.93 0.56
CA THR A 146 18.03 9.45 -0.83
C THR A 146 16.84 10.10 -1.55
N ILE A 147 17.10 10.77 -2.67
CA ILE A 147 16.09 11.45 -3.47
C ILE A 147 15.72 10.62 -4.70
N GLY A 148 14.48 10.17 -4.75
CA GLY A 148 14.02 9.30 -5.84
C GLY A 148 14.46 7.84 -5.65
N ASP A 149 14.93 7.21 -6.74
CA ASP A 149 15.35 5.81 -6.71
C ASP A 149 16.64 5.59 -5.95
N GLY A 150 16.63 4.63 -5.04
CA GLY A 150 17.79 4.30 -4.21
C GLY A 150 18.77 3.30 -4.84
N ASP A 151 18.48 2.75 -6.01
CA ASP A 151 19.16 1.61 -6.61
C ASP A 151 20.70 1.76 -6.69
N LYS A 152 21.18 2.91 -7.12
CA LYS A 152 22.63 3.22 -7.24
C LYS A 152 23.17 4.06 -6.10
N VAL A 153 22.31 4.74 -5.34
CA VAL A 153 22.73 5.73 -4.33
C VAL A 153 23.59 5.10 -3.25
N TYR A 154 23.14 3.99 -2.67
CA TYR A 154 23.86 3.33 -1.58
C TYR A 154 25.18 2.70 -2.06
N ILE A 155 25.20 2.17 -3.29
CA ILE A 155 26.45 1.66 -3.92
C ILE A 155 27.46 2.80 -4.07
N ASN A 156 27.03 3.92 -4.67
CA ASN A 156 27.88 5.08 -4.90
C ASN A 156 28.34 5.71 -3.59
N TYR A 157 27.46 5.77 -2.58
CA TYR A 157 27.80 6.24 -1.24
C TYR A 157 28.90 5.37 -0.60
N LEU A 158 28.72 4.04 -0.56
CA LEU A 158 29.68 3.12 0.03
C LEU A 158 31.04 3.15 -0.73
N ASN A 159 31.00 3.26 -2.05
CA ASN A 159 32.23 3.40 -2.84
C ASN A 159 32.94 4.73 -2.52
N ALA A 160 32.20 5.85 -2.44
CA ALA A 160 32.78 7.15 -2.15
C ALA A 160 33.48 7.18 -0.78
N ILE A 161 32.84 6.64 0.28
CA ILE A 161 33.48 6.57 1.59
C ILE A 161 34.69 5.62 1.62
N ASN A 162 34.62 4.48 0.94
CA ASN A 162 35.74 3.52 0.86
C ASN A 162 36.96 4.10 0.11
N ASN A 163 36.71 4.95 -0.89
CA ASN A 163 37.75 5.58 -1.70
C ASN A 163 38.18 6.97 -1.19
N ASN A 164 37.59 7.46 -0.09
CA ASN A 164 37.75 8.85 0.40
C ASN A 164 37.41 9.91 -0.67
N GLU A 165 36.36 9.66 -1.46
CA GLU A 165 35.85 10.59 -2.46
C GLU A 165 34.83 11.56 -1.84
N SER A 166 34.63 12.72 -2.49
CA SER A 166 33.61 13.68 -2.05
C SER A 166 32.21 13.15 -2.24
N LEU A 167 31.35 13.27 -1.22
CA LEU A 167 29.94 12.89 -1.33
C LEU A 167 29.14 13.73 -2.33
N SER A 168 29.68 14.89 -2.78
CA SER A 168 29.06 15.66 -3.86
C SER A 168 29.03 14.90 -5.21
N SER A 169 29.84 13.85 -5.36
CA SER A 169 29.83 12.97 -6.53
C SER A 169 28.71 11.92 -6.48
N VAL A 170 28.14 11.66 -5.31
CA VAL A 170 27.04 10.71 -5.12
C VAL A 170 25.73 11.33 -5.58
N LYS A 171 25.20 10.89 -6.72
CA LYS A 171 23.92 11.41 -7.26
C LYS A 171 22.71 11.01 -6.41
N ASN A 172 21.63 11.77 -6.52
CA ASN A 172 20.37 11.54 -5.81
C ASN A 172 20.49 11.57 -4.27
N LEU A 173 21.38 12.42 -3.72
CA LEU A 173 21.62 12.54 -2.29
C LEU A 173 21.31 13.97 -1.81
N ALA A 174 20.62 14.10 -0.68
CA ALA A 174 20.47 15.38 0.03
C ALA A 174 21.08 15.27 1.44
N TYR A 175 21.76 16.34 1.89
CA TYR A 175 22.47 16.37 3.17
C TYR A 175 22.73 17.81 3.65
N ARG A 176 23.19 17.95 4.90
CA ARG A 176 23.71 19.23 5.43
C ARG A 176 25.22 19.31 5.19
N ASP A 177 25.67 20.43 4.63
CA ASP A 177 27.10 20.73 4.55
C ASP A 177 27.69 21.15 5.94
N GLU A 178 28.97 21.40 6.00
CA GLU A 178 29.68 21.79 7.24
C GLU A 178 29.14 23.09 7.85
N LEU A 179 28.48 23.93 7.05
CA LEU A 179 27.87 25.19 7.48
C LEU A 179 26.40 25.02 7.89
N GLY A 180 25.86 23.79 7.78
CA GLY A 180 24.47 23.50 8.05
C GLY A 180 23.50 23.80 6.90
N ASN A 181 23.99 24.20 5.73
CA ASN A 181 23.15 24.45 4.56
C ASN A 181 22.75 23.09 3.92
N ILE A 182 21.50 23.02 3.46
CA ILE A 182 21.02 21.82 2.80
C ILE A 182 21.51 21.82 1.33
N GLN A 183 22.23 20.78 1.00
CA GLN A 183 22.73 20.50 -0.33
C GLN A 183 21.93 19.36 -0.95
N ILE A 184 21.78 19.40 -2.26
CA ILE A 184 21.18 18.32 -3.03
C ILE A 184 22.02 18.09 -4.28
N THR A 185 22.47 16.85 -4.48
CA THR A 185 23.37 16.49 -5.58
C THR A 185 22.61 16.32 -6.91
N GLU A 186 23.35 16.16 -8.00
CA GLU A 186 22.77 15.89 -9.32
C GLU A 186 21.82 14.68 -9.31
N ARG A 187 20.76 14.76 -10.10
CA ARG A 187 19.79 13.64 -10.25
C ARG A 187 20.23 12.67 -11.33
N GLU A 188 20.04 11.41 -11.07
CA GLU A 188 20.24 10.32 -12.03
C GLU A 188 18.96 9.49 -12.15
N VAL A 189 18.63 9.15 -13.39
CA VAL A 189 17.53 8.22 -13.71
C VAL A 189 18.13 6.85 -13.99
N VAL A 190 17.55 5.82 -13.36
CA VAL A 190 18.03 4.44 -13.51
C VAL A 190 17.30 3.77 -14.69
N ASP A 191 18.05 3.07 -15.55
CA ASP A 191 17.47 2.15 -16.51
C ASP A 191 17.02 0.88 -15.78
N LEU A 192 15.74 0.53 -15.94
CA LEU A 192 15.15 -0.60 -15.22
C LEU A 192 15.60 -1.97 -15.76
N ASP A 193 16.02 -2.05 -17.03
CA ASP A 193 16.52 -3.29 -17.62
C ASP A 193 17.98 -3.60 -17.23
N GLU A 194 18.73 -2.59 -16.78
CA GLU A 194 20.08 -2.77 -16.24
C GLU A 194 20.09 -3.30 -14.80
N GLN A 195 18.93 -3.31 -14.12
CA GLN A 195 18.84 -3.73 -12.73
C GLN A 195 18.81 -5.25 -12.62
N VAL A 196 19.49 -5.79 -11.60
CA VAL A 196 19.36 -7.21 -11.28
C VAL A 196 18.00 -7.48 -10.64
N PRO A 197 17.46 -8.71 -10.79
CA PRO A 197 16.19 -9.09 -10.17
C PRO A 197 16.19 -8.88 -8.65
N THR A 198 15.02 -8.62 -8.11
CA THR A 198 14.81 -8.39 -6.67
C THR A 198 15.30 -9.57 -5.83
N ASP A 199 15.94 -9.30 -4.70
CA ASP A 199 16.26 -10.32 -3.70
C ASP A 199 14.99 -10.94 -3.13
N ARG A 200 14.97 -12.24 -2.95
CA ARG A 200 13.77 -13.01 -2.56
C ARG A 200 13.93 -13.67 -1.19
N MET A 201 14.68 -13.04 -0.29
CA MET A 201 14.96 -13.61 1.03
C MET A 201 13.70 -13.85 1.90
N PHE A 202 12.62 -13.13 1.66
CA PHE A 202 11.34 -13.28 2.36
C PHE A 202 10.27 -14.02 1.55
N ALA A 203 10.57 -14.45 0.33
CA ALA A 203 9.59 -15.04 -0.59
C ALA A 203 8.83 -16.22 0.03
N GLN A 204 9.54 -17.17 0.67
CA GLN A 204 8.90 -18.34 1.27
C GLN A 204 7.93 -17.96 2.40
N GLN A 205 8.29 -16.97 3.22
CA GLN A 205 7.40 -16.51 4.31
C GLN A 205 6.10 -15.90 3.77
N VAL A 206 6.17 -15.18 2.63
CA VAL A 206 5.02 -14.60 1.95
C VAL A 206 4.13 -15.70 1.36
N ILE A 207 4.74 -16.68 0.69
CA ILE A 207 4.06 -17.84 0.10
C ILE A 207 3.36 -18.68 1.18
N ASP A 208 4.04 -18.99 2.29
CA ASP A 208 3.51 -19.79 3.39
C ASP A 208 2.29 -19.13 4.06
N LYS A 209 2.21 -17.81 4.00
CA LYS A 209 1.04 -17.04 4.45
C LYS A 209 -0.08 -16.99 3.41
N GLY A 210 0.10 -17.60 2.24
CA GLY A 210 -0.90 -17.67 1.17
C GLY A 210 -0.96 -16.44 0.25
N PHE A 211 0.06 -15.55 0.28
CA PHE A 211 0.11 -14.37 -0.58
C PHE A 211 0.92 -14.63 -1.86
N SER A 212 0.73 -13.76 -2.86
CA SER A 212 1.50 -13.78 -4.11
C SER A 212 2.80 -13.01 -3.98
N LEU A 213 3.82 -13.42 -4.71
CA LEU A 213 5.02 -12.61 -4.88
C LEU A 213 4.74 -11.43 -5.82
N GLY A 214 5.42 -10.31 -5.56
CA GLY A 214 5.35 -9.12 -6.38
C GLY A 214 6.43 -9.07 -7.46
N VAL A 215 6.11 -8.53 -8.63
CA VAL A 215 7.08 -8.16 -9.67
C VAL A 215 6.75 -6.75 -10.14
N ASN A 216 7.71 -5.84 -10.07
CA ASN A 216 7.59 -4.53 -10.69
C ASN A 216 7.96 -4.64 -12.16
N THR A 217 7.06 -4.22 -13.04
CA THR A 217 7.29 -4.21 -14.48
C THR A 217 7.53 -2.80 -15.02
N SER A 218 7.20 -1.80 -14.19
CA SER A 218 7.39 -0.38 -14.47
C SER A 218 7.55 0.39 -13.15
N ARG A 219 7.96 1.65 -13.24
CA ARG A 219 7.93 2.61 -12.14
C ARG A 219 7.28 3.92 -12.59
N GLY A 220 6.34 4.42 -11.78
CA GLY A 220 5.58 5.62 -12.05
C GLY A 220 4.27 5.37 -12.78
N CYS A 221 3.55 6.45 -13.05
CA CYS A 221 2.26 6.44 -13.73
C CYS A 221 2.26 7.46 -14.86
N ALA A 222 1.95 7.04 -16.09
CA ALA A 222 1.94 7.92 -17.26
C ALA A 222 0.92 9.07 -17.13
N HIS A 223 -0.16 8.85 -16.39
CA HIS A 223 -1.14 9.89 -16.09
C HIS A 223 -0.60 10.91 -15.08
N ALA A 224 -0.13 10.47 -13.92
CA ALA A 224 0.46 11.27 -12.84
C ALA A 224 -0.17 12.66 -12.66
N SER A 225 -1.49 12.77 -12.79
CA SER A 225 -2.23 14.05 -12.76
C SER A 225 -3.35 14.04 -11.72
N CYS A 226 -3.59 12.90 -11.06
CA CYS A 226 -4.60 12.85 -10.01
C CYS A 226 -4.24 13.83 -8.89
N SER A 227 -5.20 14.67 -8.50
CA SER A 227 -4.95 15.78 -7.56
C SER A 227 -4.51 15.33 -6.15
N PHE A 228 -4.88 14.12 -5.76
CA PHE A 228 -4.54 13.51 -4.47
C PHE A 228 -3.29 12.63 -4.51
N CYS A 229 -2.69 12.40 -5.69
CA CYS A 229 -1.59 11.46 -5.86
C CYS A 229 -0.23 12.17 -5.76
N TYR A 230 0.67 11.60 -4.97
CA TYR A 230 2.01 12.16 -4.78
C TYR A 230 2.95 11.99 -5.97
N LEU A 231 2.65 11.09 -6.91
CA LEU A 231 3.59 10.70 -7.97
C LEU A 231 4.10 11.88 -8.81
N LYS A 232 3.23 12.85 -9.12
CA LYS A 232 3.65 14.04 -9.89
C LYS A 232 4.71 14.86 -9.15
N ASP A 233 4.49 15.11 -7.88
CA ASP A 233 5.39 15.94 -7.07
C ASP A 233 6.69 15.17 -6.78
N TYR A 234 6.60 13.88 -6.48
CA TYR A 234 7.75 12.97 -6.36
C TYR A 234 8.61 12.96 -7.63
N GLN A 235 8.00 12.78 -8.80
CA GLN A 235 8.71 12.78 -10.09
C GLN A 235 9.37 14.13 -10.39
N THR A 236 8.73 15.23 -10.00
CA THR A 236 9.29 16.58 -10.17
C THR A 236 10.54 16.77 -9.31
N VAL A 237 10.49 16.45 -8.02
CA VAL A 237 11.62 16.60 -7.10
C VAL A 237 12.77 15.65 -7.45
N SER A 238 12.45 14.43 -7.80
CA SER A 238 13.44 13.40 -8.17
C SER A 238 13.92 13.48 -9.62
N CYS A 239 13.37 14.41 -10.43
CA CYS A 239 13.65 14.54 -11.87
C CYS A 239 13.40 13.24 -12.66
N GLN A 240 12.43 12.43 -12.22
CA GLN A 240 12.10 11.17 -12.88
C GLN A 240 11.08 11.38 -14.01
N PRO A 241 11.16 10.60 -15.10
CA PRO A 241 10.09 10.55 -16.11
C PRO A 241 8.77 10.07 -15.49
N ARG A 242 7.65 10.41 -16.11
CA ARG A 242 6.32 10.00 -15.60
C ARG A 242 6.17 8.50 -15.45
N ILE A 243 6.76 7.75 -16.37
CA ILE A 243 6.79 6.29 -16.32
C ILE A 243 8.04 5.77 -16.99
N ARG A 244 8.58 4.68 -16.48
CA ARG A 244 9.69 3.89 -17.05
C ARG A 244 9.29 2.44 -17.06
N TYR A 245 9.66 1.72 -18.09
CA TYR A 245 9.28 0.34 -18.30
C TYR A 245 10.49 -0.58 -18.27
N ARG A 246 10.29 -1.80 -17.82
CA ARG A 246 11.16 -2.94 -18.12
C ARG A 246 10.71 -3.56 -19.43
N SER A 247 11.65 -4.15 -20.16
CA SER A 247 11.32 -4.90 -21.38
C SER A 247 10.47 -6.14 -21.05
N PRO A 248 9.58 -6.56 -21.96
CA PRO A 248 8.76 -7.75 -21.78
C PRO A 248 9.58 -9.00 -21.47
N GLU A 249 10.73 -9.17 -22.12
CA GLU A 249 11.65 -10.30 -21.93
C GLU A 249 12.24 -10.31 -20.51
N ASN A 250 12.65 -9.14 -20.02
CA ASN A 250 13.21 -8.98 -18.68
C ASN A 250 12.17 -9.38 -17.61
N VAL A 251 10.92 -8.91 -17.75
CA VAL A 251 9.80 -9.25 -16.85
C VAL A 251 9.49 -10.75 -16.87
N VAL A 252 9.33 -11.34 -18.07
CA VAL A 252 8.95 -12.76 -18.19
C VAL A 252 10.07 -13.68 -17.73
N ASN A 253 11.34 -13.30 -17.88
CA ASN A 253 12.46 -14.07 -17.35
C ASN A 253 12.46 -14.08 -15.81
N GLU A 254 12.15 -12.96 -15.15
CA GLU A 254 11.99 -12.94 -13.69
C GLU A 254 10.81 -13.83 -13.25
N VAL A 255 9.67 -13.78 -13.96
CA VAL A 255 8.53 -14.67 -13.66
C VAL A 255 8.92 -16.14 -13.76
N LYS A 256 9.70 -16.53 -14.76
CA LYS A 256 10.22 -17.91 -14.90
C LYS A 256 11.12 -18.29 -13.73
N ASP A 257 12.07 -17.43 -13.37
CA ASP A 257 12.94 -17.68 -12.21
C ASP A 257 12.14 -17.91 -10.93
N LEU A 258 11.09 -17.12 -10.70
CA LEU A 258 10.21 -17.29 -9.54
C LEU A 258 9.43 -18.60 -9.57
N ILE A 259 8.92 -19.03 -10.73
CA ILE A 259 8.27 -20.32 -10.89
C ILE A 259 9.25 -21.47 -10.61
N ASP A 260 10.44 -21.40 -11.19
CA ASP A 260 11.45 -22.46 -11.06
C ASP A 260 11.96 -22.59 -9.61
N ARG A 261 12.12 -21.49 -8.91
CA ARG A 261 12.63 -21.47 -7.52
C ARG A 261 11.59 -21.76 -6.47
N PHE A 262 10.38 -21.26 -6.64
CA PHE A 262 9.36 -21.24 -5.58
C PHE A 262 8.08 -22.00 -5.96
N HIS A 263 7.97 -22.51 -7.18
CA HIS A 263 6.81 -23.27 -7.66
C HIS A 263 5.48 -22.53 -7.47
N ILE A 264 5.48 -21.21 -7.69
CA ILE A 264 4.30 -20.36 -7.53
C ILE A 264 3.30 -20.56 -8.67
N ASP A 265 2.02 -20.42 -8.35
CA ASP A 265 0.87 -20.47 -9.27
C ASP A 265 0.14 -19.12 -9.41
N LYS A 266 0.59 -18.10 -8.67
CA LYS A 266 0.03 -16.75 -8.68
C LYS A 266 1.11 -15.68 -8.53
N ILE A 267 0.88 -14.50 -9.15
CA ILE A 267 1.79 -13.38 -9.12
C ILE A 267 1.03 -12.04 -9.13
N THR A 268 1.64 -11.01 -8.56
CA THR A 268 1.13 -9.64 -8.62
C THR A 268 2.11 -8.75 -9.37
N PHE A 269 1.68 -8.10 -10.45
CA PHE A 269 2.45 -7.00 -11.05
C PHE A 269 2.18 -5.73 -10.23
N CYS A 270 3.20 -5.32 -9.46
CA CYS A 270 3.12 -4.27 -8.41
C CYS A 270 3.41 -2.87 -8.96
N ASP A 271 2.90 -2.55 -10.13
CA ASP A 271 3.11 -1.25 -10.78
C ASP A 271 2.13 -0.20 -10.24
N ASP A 272 2.47 1.09 -10.37
CA ASP A 272 1.48 2.17 -10.15
C ASP A 272 0.42 2.19 -11.26
N ASP A 273 0.79 1.80 -12.48
CA ASP A 273 -0.08 1.61 -13.65
C ASP A 273 0.60 0.64 -14.63
N PHE A 274 0.22 -0.63 -14.60
CA PHE A 274 0.83 -1.70 -15.41
C PHE A 274 0.73 -1.43 -16.91
N PHE A 275 -0.40 -0.88 -17.36
CA PHE A 275 -0.68 -0.71 -18.79
C PHE A 275 -0.09 0.59 -19.37
N GLY A 276 0.11 1.63 -18.52
CA GLY A 276 0.42 2.97 -19.00
C GLY A 276 -0.79 3.63 -19.71
N THR A 277 -0.59 4.84 -20.18
CA THR A 277 -1.65 5.63 -20.87
C THR A 277 -1.32 5.94 -22.33
N ASN A 278 -0.21 5.43 -22.83
CA ASN A 278 0.26 5.63 -24.19
C ASN A 278 0.31 4.29 -24.95
N ILE A 279 0.43 4.39 -26.28
CA ILE A 279 0.49 3.21 -27.16
C ILE A 279 1.67 2.30 -26.79
N GLU A 280 2.80 2.87 -26.39
CA GLU A 280 4.00 2.14 -26.00
C GLU A 280 3.74 1.24 -24.78
N GLY A 281 3.15 1.79 -23.71
CA GLY A 281 2.82 1.02 -22.50
C GLY A 281 1.82 -0.09 -22.76
N LEU A 282 0.79 0.18 -23.55
CA LEU A 282 -0.22 -0.82 -23.95
C LEU A 282 0.39 -1.93 -24.78
N LYS A 283 1.21 -1.58 -25.78
CA LYS A 283 1.93 -2.56 -26.61
C LYS A 283 2.80 -3.44 -25.74
N ARG A 284 3.60 -2.83 -24.84
CA ARG A 284 4.44 -3.58 -23.90
C ARG A 284 3.64 -4.54 -23.03
N ALA A 285 2.48 -4.13 -22.51
CA ALA A 285 1.62 -5.01 -21.73
C ALA A 285 1.14 -6.22 -22.55
N CYS A 286 0.75 -6.00 -23.81
CA CYS A 286 0.41 -7.08 -24.75
C CYS A 286 1.60 -7.99 -25.05
N ASP A 287 2.79 -7.43 -25.29
CA ASP A 287 4.02 -8.20 -25.53
C ASP A 287 4.35 -9.10 -24.31
N ILE A 288 4.15 -8.61 -23.07
CA ILE A 288 4.30 -9.44 -21.87
C ILE A 288 3.29 -10.60 -21.88
N PHE A 289 2.01 -10.33 -22.17
CA PHE A 289 0.97 -11.36 -22.21
C PHE A 289 1.26 -12.41 -23.29
N GLU A 290 1.65 -11.99 -24.48
CA GLU A 290 2.04 -12.89 -25.57
C GLU A 290 3.24 -13.77 -25.20
N LEU A 291 4.26 -13.20 -24.54
CA LEU A 291 5.41 -13.94 -24.07
C LEU A 291 5.04 -14.95 -22.96
N LEU A 292 4.16 -14.61 -22.03
CA LEU A 292 3.66 -15.55 -21.03
C LEU A 292 2.94 -16.74 -21.69
N ILE A 293 2.08 -16.47 -22.67
CA ILE A 293 1.35 -17.49 -23.43
C ILE A 293 2.33 -18.37 -24.23
N LYS A 294 3.25 -17.74 -24.98
CA LYS A 294 4.28 -18.43 -25.80
C LYS A 294 5.14 -19.38 -24.97
N ASN A 295 5.44 -19.00 -23.72
CA ASN A 295 6.22 -19.81 -22.79
C ASN A 295 5.36 -20.82 -22.00
N ASN A 296 4.07 -20.95 -22.34
CA ASN A 296 3.10 -21.84 -21.65
C ASN A 296 3.04 -21.62 -20.13
N ILE A 297 3.25 -20.37 -19.68
CA ILE A 297 3.13 -19.99 -18.28
C ILE A 297 1.64 -19.87 -17.94
N LYS A 298 1.21 -20.72 -17.02
CA LYS A 298 -0.19 -20.73 -16.52
C LYS A 298 -0.17 -20.39 -15.05
N MET A 299 -0.71 -19.21 -14.71
CA MET A 299 -0.76 -18.73 -13.34
C MET A 299 -1.88 -17.68 -13.18
N ASP A 300 -2.30 -17.45 -11.96
CA ASP A 300 -3.18 -16.35 -11.61
C ASP A 300 -2.39 -15.05 -11.55
N ILE A 301 -2.74 -14.10 -12.42
CA ILE A 301 -2.07 -12.80 -12.49
C ILE A 301 -3.01 -11.72 -11.97
N TYR A 302 -2.49 -10.94 -11.04
CA TYR A 302 -3.11 -9.71 -10.54
C TYR A 302 -2.37 -8.51 -11.11
N VAL A 303 -3.10 -7.55 -11.69
CA VAL A 303 -2.53 -6.32 -12.27
C VAL A 303 -3.20 -5.08 -11.71
N ILE A 304 -2.53 -3.94 -11.80
CA ILE A 304 -3.06 -2.62 -11.42
C ILE A 304 -3.29 -1.80 -12.68
N GLY A 305 -4.45 -1.20 -12.81
CA GLY A 305 -4.80 -0.42 -14.00
C GLY A 305 -5.77 0.72 -13.70
N ARG A 306 -6.05 1.50 -14.75
CA ARG A 306 -6.93 2.66 -14.73
C ARG A 306 -8.14 2.41 -15.62
N VAL A 307 -9.28 3.05 -15.28
CA VAL A 307 -10.52 2.95 -16.08
C VAL A 307 -10.28 3.30 -17.54
N LYS A 308 -9.59 4.41 -17.82
CA LYS A 308 -9.32 4.83 -19.21
C LYS A 308 -8.47 3.85 -20.01
N THR A 309 -7.52 3.21 -19.35
CA THR A 309 -6.69 2.17 -19.99
C THR A 309 -7.52 0.92 -20.31
N MET A 310 -8.40 0.53 -19.37
CA MET A 310 -9.30 -0.61 -19.61
C MET A 310 -10.30 -0.31 -20.73
N GLN A 311 -10.82 0.92 -20.83
CA GLN A 311 -11.67 1.31 -21.98
C GLN A 311 -10.93 1.10 -23.30
N TYR A 312 -9.67 1.55 -23.39
CA TYR A 312 -8.86 1.36 -24.59
C TYR A 312 -8.67 -0.14 -24.91
N MET A 313 -8.41 -0.97 -23.89
CA MET A 313 -8.29 -2.43 -24.05
C MET A 313 -9.58 -3.06 -24.58
N ILE A 314 -10.74 -2.55 -24.15
CA ILE A 314 -12.07 -2.99 -24.62
C ILE A 314 -12.29 -2.57 -26.07
N GLU A 315 -12.06 -1.30 -26.41
CA GLU A 315 -12.24 -0.73 -27.75
C GLU A 315 -11.37 -1.42 -28.81
N HIS A 316 -10.25 -2.02 -28.41
CA HIS A 316 -9.30 -2.71 -29.29
C HIS A 316 -9.33 -4.24 -29.15
N ASP A 317 -10.37 -4.81 -28.52
CA ASP A 317 -10.56 -6.26 -28.33
C ASP A 317 -9.36 -6.99 -27.70
N MET A 318 -8.72 -6.34 -26.71
CA MET A 318 -7.51 -6.88 -26.05
C MET A 318 -7.82 -7.69 -24.76
N LEU A 319 -9.06 -7.69 -24.26
CA LEU A 319 -9.43 -8.45 -23.06
C LEU A 319 -9.25 -9.98 -23.22
N PRO A 320 -9.54 -10.60 -24.39
CA PRO A 320 -9.28 -12.03 -24.59
C PRO A 320 -7.79 -12.39 -24.40
N LEU A 321 -6.87 -11.59 -24.92
CA LEU A 321 -5.42 -11.79 -24.76
C LEU A 321 -5.04 -11.74 -23.27
N MET A 322 -5.52 -10.74 -22.56
CA MET A 322 -5.29 -10.55 -21.12
C MET A 322 -5.78 -11.77 -20.32
N LYS A 323 -6.98 -12.26 -20.62
CA LYS A 323 -7.56 -13.46 -20.03
C LYS A 323 -6.74 -14.71 -20.34
N GLN A 324 -6.32 -14.90 -21.60
CA GLN A 324 -5.52 -16.04 -22.03
C GLN A 324 -4.15 -16.08 -21.35
N ALA A 325 -3.56 -14.93 -21.07
CA ALA A 325 -2.30 -14.80 -20.34
C ALA A 325 -2.43 -15.19 -18.86
N GLY A 326 -3.66 -15.29 -18.34
CA GLY A 326 -3.93 -15.68 -16.94
C GLY A 326 -4.31 -14.52 -16.02
N VAL A 327 -4.59 -13.32 -16.55
CA VAL A 327 -5.06 -12.23 -15.70
C VAL A 327 -6.44 -12.58 -15.14
N SER A 328 -6.48 -12.81 -13.84
CA SER A 328 -7.68 -13.21 -13.10
C SER A 328 -8.33 -12.06 -12.33
N CYS A 329 -7.55 -11.03 -12.03
CA CYS A 329 -8.01 -9.88 -11.24
C CYS A 329 -7.29 -8.59 -11.65
N VAL A 330 -8.04 -7.51 -11.71
CA VAL A 330 -7.52 -6.15 -11.94
C VAL A 330 -7.86 -5.27 -10.74
N TYR A 331 -6.86 -4.65 -10.12
CA TYR A 331 -7.10 -3.51 -9.25
C TYR A 331 -7.39 -2.30 -10.11
N LEU A 332 -8.57 -1.72 -9.97
CA LEU A 332 -8.97 -0.54 -10.72
C LEU A 332 -9.09 0.67 -9.80
N GLY A 333 -8.28 1.68 -10.07
CA GLY A 333 -8.39 2.97 -9.42
C GLY A 333 -9.61 3.74 -9.92
N PHE A 334 -10.78 3.47 -9.34
CA PHE A 334 -11.99 4.25 -9.56
C PHE A 334 -11.92 5.59 -8.82
N ASP A 335 -11.48 5.54 -7.58
CA ASP A 335 -11.32 6.59 -6.57
C ASP A 335 -12.63 7.28 -6.17
N SER A 336 -13.64 7.39 -7.05
CA SER A 336 -15.00 7.84 -6.72
C SER A 336 -16.02 7.31 -7.72
N TYR A 337 -17.28 7.24 -7.31
CA TYR A 337 -18.42 6.97 -8.18
C TYR A 337 -19.34 8.19 -8.28
N ASN A 338 -18.71 9.37 -8.46
CA ASN A 338 -19.36 10.67 -8.61
C ASN A 338 -18.60 11.49 -9.66
N ASP A 339 -19.29 11.97 -10.71
CA ASP A 339 -18.65 12.66 -11.84
C ASP A 339 -17.96 13.97 -11.44
N ASP A 340 -18.55 14.75 -10.54
CA ASP A 340 -17.97 15.99 -9.99
C ASP A 340 -16.69 15.72 -9.21
N ILE A 341 -16.66 14.65 -8.41
CA ILE A 341 -15.48 14.21 -7.65
C ILE A 341 -14.39 13.67 -8.59
N LEU A 342 -14.76 12.84 -9.57
CA LEU A 342 -13.82 12.34 -10.59
C LEU A 342 -13.18 13.49 -11.37
N LYS A 343 -13.94 14.53 -11.69
CA LYS A 343 -13.43 15.75 -12.31
C LYS A 343 -12.48 16.51 -11.40
N ARG A 344 -12.82 16.67 -10.11
CA ARG A 344 -11.95 17.29 -9.09
C ARG A 344 -10.66 16.50 -8.91
N TYR A 345 -10.74 15.18 -8.91
CA TYR A 345 -9.58 14.29 -8.85
C TYR A 345 -8.73 14.28 -10.11
N GLN A 346 -9.21 14.88 -11.20
CA GLN A 346 -8.54 14.86 -12.51
C GLN A 346 -8.30 13.43 -13.01
N LYS A 347 -9.24 12.51 -12.75
CA LYS A 347 -9.13 11.09 -13.14
C LYS A 347 -9.18 10.87 -14.64
N GLY A 348 -9.83 11.76 -15.37
CA GLY A 348 -10.02 11.67 -16.82
C GLY A 348 -11.04 10.62 -17.25
N CYS A 349 -11.90 10.15 -16.33
CA CYS A 349 -13.00 9.22 -16.61
C CYS A 349 -14.30 9.70 -15.95
N THR A 350 -15.41 9.11 -16.37
CA THR A 350 -16.77 9.36 -15.86
C THR A 350 -17.33 8.10 -15.21
N VAL A 351 -18.46 8.24 -14.49
CA VAL A 351 -19.23 7.09 -13.96
C VAL A 351 -19.70 6.18 -15.10
N SER A 352 -20.07 6.74 -16.26
CA SER A 352 -20.43 5.95 -17.45
C SER A 352 -19.26 5.09 -17.94
N ASP A 353 -18.04 5.65 -17.96
CA ASP A 353 -16.83 4.91 -18.32
C ASP A 353 -16.57 3.75 -17.33
N ILE A 354 -16.77 4.00 -16.03
CA ILE A 354 -16.65 2.97 -14.99
C ILE A 354 -17.61 1.82 -15.26
N ASN A 355 -18.89 2.11 -15.51
CA ASN A 355 -19.90 1.09 -15.77
C ASN A 355 -19.56 0.24 -17.01
N THR A 356 -19.10 0.87 -18.08
CA THR A 356 -18.66 0.16 -19.29
C THR A 356 -17.53 -0.82 -18.99
N VAL A 357 -16.53 -0.38 -18.24
CA VAL A 357 -15.38 -1.21 -17.88
C VAL A 357 -15.78 -2.36 -16.94
N VAL A 358 -16.60 -2.07 -15.92
CA VAL A 358 -17.09 -3.08 -14.99
C VAL A 358 -17.83 -4.20 -15.71
N ASN A 359 -18.77 -3.84 -16.59
CA ASN A 359 -19.56 -4.82 -17.35
C ASN A 359 -18.65 -5.70 -18.24
N ALA A 360 -17.74 -5.08 -18.99
CA ALA A 360 -16.85 -5.79 -19.91
C ALA A 360 -15.91 -6.76 -19.15
N LEU A 361 -15.35 -6.37 -18.00
CA LEU A 361 -14.52 -7.24 -17.20
C LEU A 361 -15.32 -8.41 -16.61
N HIS A 362 -16.53 -8.17 -16.11
CA HIS A 362 -17.43 -9.21 -15.62
C HIS A 362 -17.80 -10.23 -16.72
N GLU A 363 -18.17 -9.76 -17.90
CA GLU A 363 -18.48 -10.60 -19.06
C GLU A 363 -17.30 -11.49 -19.47
N ASN A 364 -16.08 -11.01 -19.30
CA ASN A 364 -14.85 -11.78 -19.54
C ASN A 364 -14.41 -12.62 -18.33
N GLY A 365 -15.16 -12.62 -17.23
CA GLY A 365 -14.84 -13.37 -16.00
C GLY A 365 -13.53 -12.91 -15.34
N ILE A 366 -13.19 -11.63 -15.45
CA ILE A 366 -12.05 -10.99 -14.79
C ILE A 366 -12.57 -10.28 -13.54
N ARG A 367 -12.04 -10.65 -12.39
CA ARG A 367 -12.43 -10.04 -11.11
C ARG A 367 -11.90 -8.61 -11.02
N ILE A 368 -12.63 -7.77 -10.31
CA ILE A 368 -12.25 -6.39 -10.04
C ILE A 368 -11.96 -6.24 -8.55
N ASN A 369 -10.80 -5.72 -8.23
CA ASN A 369 -10.50 -5.21 -6.89
C ASN A 369 -10.61 -3.67 -6.94
N PRO A 370 -11.61 -3.06 -6.28
CA PRO A 370 -11.88 -1.63 -6.43
C PRO A 370 -10.92 -0.78 -5.60
N GLY A 371 -10.19 0.11 -6.26
CA GLY A 371 -9.52 1.24 -5.63
C GLY A 371 -10.48 2.40 -5.48
N LEU A 372 -11.14 2.53 -4.34
CA LEU A 372 -12.12 3.57 -4.07
C LEU A 372 -11.76 4.35 -2.82
N ILE A 373 -11.92 5.67 -2.84
CA ILE A 373 -11.83 6.57 -1.71
C ILE A 373 -13.26 6.79 -1.22
N THR A 374 -13.64 6.07 -0.17
CA THR A 374 -15.02 6.13 0.33
C THR A 374 -15.30 7.44 1.03
N PHE A 375 -14.33 7.92 1.81
CA PHE A 375 -14.41 9.16 2.57
C PHE A 375 -13.24 10.09 2.29
N GLU A 376 -13.53 11.37 2.20
CA GLU A 376 -12.56 12.47 2.20
C GLU A 376 -13.19 13.73 2.81
N PRO A 377 -12.40 14.76 3.16
CA PRO A 377 -12.89 15.93 3.91
C PRO A 377 -14.09 16.67 3.34
N VAL A 378 -14.22 16.73 2.02
CA VAL A 378 -15.25 17.58 1.37
C VAL A 378 -16.43 16.80 0.80
N LEU A 379 -16.48 15.47 1.00
CA LEU A 379 -17.66 14.69 0.63
C LEU A 379 -18.84 14.98 1.56
N ASN A 380 -20.04 14.96 0.99
CA ASN A 380 -21.28 14.84 1.74
C ASN A 380 -21.77 13.38 1.73
N ILE A 381 -22.80 13.08 2.52
CA ILE A 381 -23.32 11.72 2.65
C ILE A 381 -23.87 11.13 1.33
N ASP A 382 -24.33 11.98 0.39
CA ASP A 382 -24.83 11.52 -0.91
C ASP A 382 -23.67 11.02 -1.80
N HIS A 383 -22.52 11.71 -1.78
CA HIS A 383 -21.30 11.23 -2.45
C HIS A 383 -20.86 9.87 -1.89
N VAL A 384 -20.88 9.71 -0.56
CA VAL A 384 -20.55 8.44 0.08
C VAL A 384 -21.52 7.35 -0.34
N LYS A 385 -22.83 7.64 -0.39
CA LYS A 385 -23.84 6.70 -0.87
C LYS A 385 -23.54 6.21 -2.28
N ASN A 386 -23.22 7.11 -3.20
CA ASN A 386 -22.88 6.71 -4.57
C ASN A 386 -21.64 5.81 -4.61
N ASN A 387 -20.61 6.11 -3.79
CA ASN A 387 -19.44 5.25 -3.67
C ASN A 387 -19.80 3.84 -3.15
N ILE A 388 -20.72 3.75 -2.18
CA ILE A 388 -21.21 2.45 -1.67
C ILE A 388 -22.03 1.70 -2.72
N GLU A 389 -22.80 2.39 -3.57
CA GLU A 389 -23.54 1.75 -4.68
C GLU A 389 -22.59 1.06 -5.67
N LEU A 390 -21.39 1.61 -5.92
CA LEU A 390 -20.40 0.94 -6.76
C LEU A 390 -20.00 -0.42 -6.16
N PHE A 391 -19.83 -0.52 -4.85
CA PHE A 391 -19.53 -1.81 -4.22
C PHE A 391 -20.66 -2.84 -4.41
N LYS A 392 -21.93 -2.39 -4.36
CA LYS A 392 -23.09 -3.25 -4.66
C LYS A 392 -23.06 -3.76 -6.10
N ILE A 393 -22.78 -2.86 -7.08
CA ILE A 393 -22.67 -3.22 -8.50
C ILE A 393 -21.55 -4.24 -8.73
N LEU A 394 -20.43 -4.09 -8.04
CA LEU A 394 -19.28 -5.00 -8.14
C LEU A 394 -19.51 -6.34 -7.43
N GLY A 395 -20.58 -6.48 -6.64
CA GLY A 395 -20.71 -7.61 -5.72
C GLY A 395 -19.53 -7.70 -4.75
N TYR A 396 -18.87 -6.56 -4.51
CA TYR A 396 -17.67 -6.48 -3.70
C TYR A 396 -18.04 -6.07 -2.28
N TYR A 397 -17.48 -6.80 -1.34
CA TYR A 397 -17.70 -6.50 0.04
C TYR A 397 -16.39 -6.56 0.84
N ASP A 398 -16.08 -5.46 1.46
CA ASP A 398 -15.08 -5.37 2.52
C ASP A 398 -15.48 -4.23 3.47
N ALA A 399 -15.80 -4.56 4.73
CA ALA A 399 -16.15 -3.57 5.75
C ALA A 399 -15.08 -2.47 5.90
N TYR A 400 -13.83 -2.81 5.61
CA TYR A 400 -12.74 -1.86 5.58
C TYR A 400 -12.92 -0.79 4.50
N MET A 401 -13.35 -1.20 3.30
CA MET A 401 -13.55 -0.28 2.19
C MET A 401 -14.67 0.72 2.47
N PHE A 402 -15.68 0.35 3.27
CA PHE A 402 -16.77 1.25 3.66
C PHE A 402 -16.29 2.44 4.50
N THR A 403 -15.15 2.34 5.13
CA THR A 403 -14.56 3.39 5.98
C THR A 403 -13.18 3.84 5.51
N ARG A 404 -12.84 3.57 4.24
CA ARG A 404 -11.56 3.99 3.69
C ARG A 404 -11.51 5.50 3.52
N VAL A 405 -10.55 6.12 4.19
CA VAL A 405 -10.32 7.57 4.20
C VAL A 405 -9.16 7.91 3.26
N LEU A 406 -9.27 9.04 2.59
CA LEU A 406 -8.14 9.60 1.83
C LEU A 406 -7.07 10.10 2.80
N VAL A 407 -5.89 9.52 2.71
CA VAL A 407 -4.69 10.05 3.39
C VAL A 407 -4.01 11.05 2.47
N ILE A 408 -3.86 12.30 2.93
CA ILE A 408 -3.28 13.38 2.14
C ILE A 408 -1.92 13.73 2.72
N LEU A 409 -0.88 13.61 1.89
CA LEU A 409 0.47 13.96 2.30
C LEU A 409 0.57 15.46 2.60
N PRO A 410 1.44 15.89 3.53
CA PRO A 410 1.54 17.27 3.98
C PRO A 410 1.66 18.30 2.85
N GLN A 411 2.53 18.04 1.87
CA GLN A 411 2.75 18.93 0.72
C GLN A 411 1.54 19.07 -0.21
N MET A 412 0.56 18.17 -0.10
CA MET A 412 -0.66 18.17 -0.93
C MET A 412 -1.83 18.90 -0.26
N ARG A 413 -1.77 19.12 1.05
CA ARG A 413 -2.85 19.73 1.85
C ARG A 413 -3.27 21.06 1.29
N LYS A 414 -2.33 21.99 1.10
CA LYS A 414 -2.59 23.30 0.50
C LYS A 414 -3.20 23.20 -0.89
N LYS A 415 -2.63 22.35 -1.72
CA LYS A 415 -3.07 22.16 -3.11
C LYS A 415 -4.47 21.56 -3.19
N TYR A 416 -4.79 20.62 -2.31
CA TYR A 416 -6.06 19.87 -2.35
C TYR A 416 -7.20 20.56 -1.59
N PHE A 417 -6.88 21.17 -0.43
CA PHE A 417 -7.87 21.80 0.45
C PHE A 417 -7.75 23.31 0.53
N ASN A 418 -6.76 23.90 -0.12
CA ASN A 418 -6.40 25.31 0.04
C ASN A 418 -6.10 25.68 1.50
N ASP A 419 -5.61 24.75 2.29
CA ASP A 419 -5.33 24.84 3.70
C ASP A 419 -4.00 24.13 4.01
N GLU A 420 -2.98 24.90 4.46
CA GLU A 420 -1.66 24.37 4.79
C GLU A 420 -1.64 23.66 6.15
N GLU A 421 -2.59 24.01 7.02
CA GLU A 421 -2.63 23.55 8.41
C GLU A 421 -3.59 22.39 8.63
N LEU A 422 -4.38 22.00 7.60
CA LEU A 422 -5.31 20.90 7.73
C LEU A 422 -4.55 19.61 8.09
N ASP A 423 -4.56 19.26 9.36
CA ASP A 423 -4.07 17.96 9.78
C ASP A 423 -5.18 16.94 9.58
N ILE A 424 -4.90 15.90 8.77
CA ILE A 424 -5.83 14.77 8.56
C ILE A 424 -6.13 14.03 9.87
N TYR A 425 -5.39 14.32 10.93
CA TYR A 425 -5.53 13.73 12.26
C TYR A 425 -6.35 14.61 13.21
N ASP A 426 -6.83 15.79 12.74
CA ASP A 426 -7.64 16.67 13.56
C ASP A 426 -9.14 16.29 13.53
N ASP A 427 -9.84 16.65 14.61
CA ASP A 427 -11.30 16.49 14.71
C ASP A 427 -12.07 17.21 13.57
N GLU A 428 -11.42 18.15 12.87
CA GLU A 428 -11.95 18.93 11.76
C GLU A 428 -11.73 18.31 10.38
N TYR A 429 -11.23 17.07 10.29
CA TYR A 429 -10.99 16.42 8.99
C TYR A 429 -12.24 16.46 8.09
N PHE A 430 -13.40 16.16 8.61
CA PHE A 430 -14.65 16.21 7.85
C PHE A 430 -15.26 17.61 7.90
N LYS A 431 -15.45 18.25 6.75
CA LYS A 431 -16.11 19.56 6.64
C LYS A 431 -17.64 19.48 6.79
N ASP A 432 -18.24 18.29 6.55
CA ASP A 432 -19.65 18.01 6.70
C ASP A 432 -19.91 17.15 7.94
N SER A 433 -20.71 17.66 8.88
CA SER A 433 -20.98 16.98 10.14
C SER A 433 -21.77 15.68 9.98
N GLN A 434 -22.63 15.58 8.97
CA GLN A 434 -23.36 14.35 8.69
C GLN A 434 -22.41 13.27 8.14
N THR A 435 -21.45 13.67 7.31
CA THR A 435 -20.41 12.76 6.81
C THR A 435 -19.50 12.27 7.93
N LYS A 436 -19.09 13.15 8.85
CA LYS A 436 -18.36 12.77 10.06
C LYS A 436 -19.12 11.71 10.84
N ARG A 437 -20.39 11.98 11.15
CA ARG A 437 -21.23 11.05 11.91
C ARG A 437 -21.45 9.72 11.17
N LEU A 438 -21.69 9.76 9.86
CA LEU A 438 -21.79 8.55 9.05
C LEU A 438 -20.52 7.70 9.17
N PHE A 439 -19.35 8.31 9.06
CA PHE A 439 -18.06 7.64 9.20
C PHE A 439 -17.88 7.01 10.60
N GLU A 440 -18.20 7.75 11.66
CA GLU A 440 -18.11 7.27 13.04
C GLU A 440 -18.99 6.03 13.27
N GLU A 441 -20.24 6.08 12.81
CA GLU A 441 -21.19 4.96 13.00
C GLU A 441 -20.80 3.73 12.17
N LEU A 442 -20.37 3.92 10.92
CA LEU A 442 -19.84 2.83 10.11
C LEU A 442 -18.57 2.23 10.70
N SER A 443 -17.75 3.04 11.38
CA SER A 443 -16.55 2.57 12.05
C SER A 443 -16.86 1.66 13.24
N LYS A 444 -17.86 2.00 14.05
CA LYS A 444 -18.34 1.13 15.15
C LYS A 444 -18.78 -0.23 14.64
N TYR A 445 -19.58 -0.24 13.57
CA TYR A 445 -20.06 -1.48 12.94
C TYR A 445 -18.90 -2.31 12.37
N ARG A 446 -17.98 -1.67 11.66
CA ARG A 446 -16.79 -2.30 11.10
C ARG A 446 -15.98 -3.02 12.19
N ASP A 447 -15.74 -2.38 13.33
CA ASP A 447 -14.94 -2.94 14.43
C ASP A 447 -15.61 -4.21 15.01
N MET A 448 -16.93 -4.27 15.00
CA MET A 448 -17.68 -5.47 15.39
C MET A 448 -17.48 -6.63 14.41
N VAL A 449 -17.51 -6.38 13.08
CA VAL A 449 -17.44 -7.44 12.06
C VAL A 449 -16.02 -7.81 11.64
N LEU A 450 -15.03 -7.01 12.00
CA LEU A 450 -13.63 -7.20 11.62
C LEU A 450 -13.07 -8.61 11.90
N PRO A 451 -13.33 -9.24 13.05
CA PRO A 451 -12.84 -10.60 13.31
C PRO A 451 -13.29 -11.63 12.26
N LEU A 452 -14.43 -11.38 11.60
CA LEU A 452 -14.97 -12.24 10.55
C LEU A 452 -14.26 -12.05 9.21
N TYR A 453 -13.68 -10.89 9.00
CA TYR A 453 -13.00 -10.55 7.75
C TYR A 453 -11.89 -11.56 7.37
N ARG A 454 -11.13 -12.02 8.35
CA ARG A 454 -10.08 -13.03 8.13
C ARG A 454 -10.65 -14.35 7.59
N LEU A 455 -11.83 -14.75 8.07
CA LEU A 455 -12.51 -15.96 7.56
C LEU A 455 -13.00 -15.74 6.13
N ILE A 456 -13.51 -14.55 5.81
CA ILE A 456 -13.96 -14.18 4.46
C ILE A 456 -12.79 -14.24 3.48
N VAL A 457 -11.68 -13.59 3.81
CA VAL A 457 -10.49 -13.52 2.95
C VAL A 457 -9.89 -14.90 2.69
N ARG A 458 -9.95 -15.81 3.67
CA ARG A 458 -9.41 -17.15 3.54
C ARG A 458 -10.36 -18.16 2.90
N ASN A 459 -11.54 -17.72 2.45
CA ASN A 459 -12.60 -18.61 1.96
C ASN A 459 -13.01 -19.71 2.98
N GLU A 460 -12.89 -19.41 4.27
CA GLU A 460 -13.26 -20.35 5.35
C GLU A 460 -14.77 -20.30 5.67
N ILE A 461 -15.54 -19.48 4.97
CA ILE A 461 -17.00 -19.38 5.08
C ILE A 461 -17.68 -19.76 3.77
N THR A 462 -18.92 -20.28 3.87
CA THR A 462 -19.73 -20.60 2.70
C THR A 462 -20.17 -19.31 1.98
N GLU A 463 -20.51 -19.44 0.70
CA GLU A 463 -21.00 -18.33 -0.10
C GLU A 463 -22.29 -17.73 0.49
N ASP A 464 -23.20 -18.57 1.02
CA ASP A 464 -24.43 -18.11 1.65
C ASP A 464 -24.17 -17.21 2.86
N VAL A 465 -23.22 -17.59 3.72
CA VAL A 465 -22.82 -16.76 4.87
C VAL A 465 -22.16 -15.47 4.41
N ARG A 466 -21.37 -15.52 3.35
CA ARG A 466 -20.76 -14.33 2.75
C ARG A 466 -21.82 -13.36 2.24
N GLN A 467 -22.79 -13.85 1.47
CA GLN A 467 -23.89 -13.04 0.95
C GLN A 467 -24.76 -12.46 2.09
N TYR A 468 -24.98 -13.23 3.14
CA TYR A 468 -25.67 -12.74 4.32
C TYR A 468 -24.93 -11.57 4.99
N LEU A 469 -23.61 -11.71 5.18
CA LEU A 469 -22.78 -10.64 5.73
C LEU A 469 -22.82 -9.38 4.85
N TYR A 470 -22.80 -9.54 3.53
CA TYR A 470 -22.93 -8.43 2.59
C TYR A 470 -24.25 -7.69 2.79
N ALA A 471 -25.36 -8.41 2.85
CA ALA A 471 -26.67 -7.82 3.06
C ALA A 471 -26.74 -7.04 4.40
N GLU A 472 -26.22 -7.61 5.48
CA GLU A 472 -26.21 -6.93 6.80
C GLU A 472 -25.43 -5.62 6.79
N HIS A 473 -24.34 -5.55 6.04
CA HIS A 473 -23.53 -4.34 5.95
C HIS A 473 -24.22 -3.24 5.17
N TYR A 474 -24.82 -3.57 4.03
CA TYR A 474 -25.60 -2.61 3.26
C TYR A 474 -26.84 -2.15 4.03
N ASN A 475 -27.50 -3.06 4.76
CA ASN A 475 -28.64 -2.71 5.62
C ASN A 475 -28.22 -1.74 6.72
N PHE A 476 -27.06 -1.93 7.35
CA PHE A 476 -26.55 -1.01 8.36
C PHE A 476 -26.21 0.36 7.75
N PHE A 477 -25.53 0.38 6.61
CA PHE A 477 -25.27 1.62 5.88
C PHE A 477 -26.56 2.37 5.58
N ASP A 478 -27.55 1.70 4.98
CA ASP A 478 -28.83 2.29 4.60
C ASP A 478 -29.59 2.80 5.84
N TYR A 479 -29.53 2.07 6.96
CA TYR A 479 -30.11 2.51 8.23
C TYR A 479 -29.51 3.84 8.71
N VAL A 480 -28.19 3.93 8.78
CA VAL A 480 -27.49 5.14 9.24
C VAL A 480 -27.71 6.30 8.26
N TYR A 481 -27.50 6.06 6.96
CA TYR A 481 -27.69 7.07 5.93
C TYR A 481 -29.10 7.68 5.92
N ASN A 482 -30.14 6.83 5.96
CA ASN A 482 -31.53 7.30 5.92
C ASN A 482 -31.91 8.11 7.15
N ASN A 483 -31.44 7.75 8.34
CA ASN A 483 -31.69 8.52 9.55
C ASN A 483 -30.97 9.88 9.52
N LEU A 484 -29.72 9.92 9.09
CA LEU A 484 -28.97 11.18 8.89
C LEU A 484 -29.65 12.08 7.86
N LYS A 485 -30.07 11.54 6.72
CA LYS A 485 -30.74 12.30 5.67
C LYS A 485 -32.06 12.93 6.12
N GLN A 486 -32.76 12.28 7.06
CA GLN A 486 -34.02 12.76 7.63
C GLN A 486 -33.82 13.57 8.92
N ASN A 487 -32.56 13.83 9.33
CA ASN A 487 -32.21 14.49 10.59
C ASN A 487 -32.92 13.86 11.81
N LYS A 488 -33.10 12.54 11.82
CA LYS A 488 -33.66 11.81 12.93
C LYS A 488 -32.60 11.49 13.97
N GLU A 489 -32.99 11.48 15.24
CA GLU A 489 -32.19 10.82 16.25
C GLU A 489 -32.33 9.30 16.10
N PHE A 490 -31.22 8.59 16.24
CA PHE A 490 -31.17 7.14 16.13
C PHE A 490 -30.04 6.59 17.01
N ASP A 491 -30.22 5.33 17.42
CA ASP A 491 -29.27 4.59 18.22
C ASP A 491 -28.70 3.43 17.37
N THR A 492 -27.40 3.48 17.15
CA THR A 492 -26.70 2.41 16.42
C THR A 492 -26.22 1.29 17.33
N GLU A 493 -26.08 1.51 18.65
CA GLU A 493 -25.61 0.49 19.58
C GLU A 493 -26.57 -0.69 19.64
N GLN A 494 -27.86 -0.41 19.75
CA GLN A 494 -28.89 -1.45 19.74
C GLN A 494 -28.89 -2.22 18.41
N TYR A 495 -28.83 -1.51 17.28
CA TYR A 495 -28.76 -2.13 15.95
C TYR A 495 -27.53 -3.04 15.81
N ILE A 496 -26.34 -2.55 16.24
CA ILE A 496 -25.08 -3.29 16.20
C ILE A 496 -25.16 -4.56 17.06
N LEU A 497 -25.76 -4.49 18.26
CA LEU A 497 -25.96 -5.65 19.14
C LEU A 497 -26.88 -6.71 18.50
N GLU A 498 -27.98 -6.29 17.90
CA GLU A 498 -28.89 -7.18 17.18
C GLU A 498 -28.23 -7.82 15.96
N CYS A 499 -27.51 -7.02 15.18
CA CYS A 499 -26.75 -7.49 14.03
C CYS A 499 -25.67 -8.51 14.45
N LYS A 500 -24.93 -8.22 15.52
CA LYS A 500 -23.94 -9.13 16.11
C LYS A 500 -24.58 -10.49 16.45
N SER A 501 -25.76 -10.48 17.07
CA SER A 501 -26.49 -11.70 17.44
C SER A 501 -26.87 -12.51 16.20
N ARG A 502 -27.44 -11.87 15.16
CA ARG A 502 -27.80 -12.52 13.90
C ARG A 502 -26.59 -13.10 13.17
N ILE A 503 -25.47 -12.37 13.13
CA ILE A 503 -24.23 -12.83 12.51
C ILE A 503 -23.67 -14.06 13.27
N LEU A 504 -23.68 -14.03 14.61
CA LEU A 504 -23.22 -15.15 15.42
C LEU A 504 -24.02 -16.43 15.14
N GLU A 505 -25.32 -16.33 14.93
CA GLU A 505 -26.19 -17.47 14.56
C GLU A 505 -25.79 -18.07 13.21
N GLN A 506 -25.46 -17.22 12.21
CA GLN A 506 -25.06 -17.67 10.87
C GLN A 506 -23.68 -18.36 10.84
N ILE A 507 -22.75 -17.92 11.68
CA ILE A 507 -21.39 -18.50 11.70
C ILE A 507 -21.25 -19.67 12.67
N LYS A 508 -22.22 -19.87 13.58
CA LYS A 508 -22.20 -20.95 14.57
C LYS A 508 -21.99 -22.33 13.96
N PRO A 509 -22.69 -22.73 12.87
CA PRO A 509 -22.47 -24.04 12.24
C PRO A 509 -21.04 -24.22 11.71
N ILE A 510 -20.40 -23.13 11.23
CA ILE A 510 -19.02 -23.16 10.74
C ILE A 510 -18.05 -23.39 11.90
N CYS A 511 -18.29 -22.74 13.03
CA CYS A 511 -17.46 -22.89 14.22
C CYS A 511 -17.61 -24.25 14.91
N GLU A 512 -18.74 -24.95 14.69
CA GLU A 512 -19.05 -26.26 15.26
C GLU A 512 -18.70 -27.43 14.32
N SER A 513 -18.42 -27.16 13.02
CA SER A 513 -18.09 -28.21 12.05
C SER A 513 -16.68 -28.77 12.30
N GLU A 514 -16.52 -30.10 12.10
CA GLU A 514 -15.22 -30.78 12.20
C GLU A 514 -14.17 -30.27 11.18
N TYR A 515 -14.59 -29.49 10.18
CA TYR A 515 -13.72 -28.80 9.23
C TYR A 515 -12.93 -27.65 9.85
N CYS A 516 -13.30 -27.17 11.03
CA CYS A 516 -12.48 -26.28 11.84
C CYS A 516 -11.48 -27.11 12.65
N ASP A 517 -10.51 -27.69 11.97
CA ASP A 517 -9.43 -28.48 12.62
C ASP A 517 -8.51 -27.63 13.53
N ASP A 518 -8.76 -26.33 13.54
CA ASP A 518 -8.22 -25.37 14.49
C ASP A 518 -9.29 -24.95 15.52
N ARG A 519 -9.69 -25.87 16.39
CA ARG A 519 -10.58 -25.58 17.54
C ARG A 519 -10.15 -24.32 18.33
N LYS A 520 -8.87 -23.95 18.25
CA LYS A 520 -8.32 -22.71 18.83
C LYS A 520 -8.77 -21.46 18.06
N LYS A 521 -8.95 -21.50 16.73
CA LYS A 521 -9.35 -20.33 15.93
C LYS A 521 -10.84 -20.02 16.09
N GLY A 522 -11.71 -21.03 16.06
CA GLY A 522 -13.15 -20.87 16.31
C GLY A 522 -13.45 -20.34 17.71
N TYR A 523 -12.77 -20.84 18.74
CA TYR A 523 -12.88 -20.35 20.11
C TYR A 523 -12.42 -18.88 20.26
N THR A 524 -11.34 -18.52 19.59
CA THR A 524 -10.82 -17.15 19.59
C THR A 524 -11.78 -16.18 18.90
N LEU A 525 -12.43 -16.62 17.81
CA LEU A 525 -13.41 -15.83 17.09
C LEU A 525 -14.66 -15.59 17.92
N GLN A 526 -15.29 -16.64 18.48
CA GLN A 526 -16.46 -16.51 19.34
C GLN A 526 -16.18 -15.62 20.57
N ARG A 527 -14.97 -15.70 21.12
CA ARG A 527 -14.55 -14.89 22.27
C ARG A 527 -14.37 -13.41 21.90
N LYS A 528 -13.82 -13.12 20.70
CA LYS A 528 -13.65 -11.75 20.19
C LYS A 528 -14.97 -11.08 19.79
N ILE A 529 -15.97 -11.87 19.36
CA ILE A 529 -17.29 -11.32 19.01
C ILE A 529 -18.18 -11.17 20.26
N LYS A 530 -17.96 -11.99 21.32
CA LYS A 530 -18.69 -11.88 22.57
C LYS A 530 -18.21 -10.74 23.49
N ASN A 531 -16.96 -10.33 23.37
CA ASN A 531 -16.39 -9.19 24.09
C ASN A 531 -16.42 -7.93 23.21
#